data_2733fd2af99738ec40149d997df6d34b
#
_entry.id   2733fd2af99738ec40149d997df6d34b
#
_cell.length_a   1.000
_cell.length_b   1.000
_cell.length_c   1.000
_cell.angle_alpha   90.00
_cell.angle_beta   90.00
_cell.angle_gamma   90.00
#
_symmetry.space_group_name_H-M   'P 1'
#
loop_
_entity.id
_entity.type
_entity.pdbx_description
1 polymer ?
#
loop_
_entity_poly.entity_id
_entity_poly.type
_entity_poly.pdbx_seq_one_letter_code
_entity_poly.pdbx_strand_id
1 'polypeptide(L)'
;MGTTSTCEIDPTLVEKLKQFRFQKFSSKNAAFVLKIDKKTLKIEEEEVFDSISLEDLVEELPENTPRYIILSYELKHSDGRTNYPLLFIYWSPSTAKAELHMLYTSAKGDLQKEIDVMRDFEIREPETLSDEYLTSQLK
;
A
#
# COMPACT_ATOMS: atom_id res chain seq x y z
N MET A 1 -21.36 18.73 -8.62
CA MET A 1 -20.97 18.21 -8.32
C MET A 1 -20.06 18.06 -7.78
N GLY A 2 -19.85 18.24 -7.40
CA GLY A 2 -18.69 18.35 -6.73
C GLY A 2 -18.09 17.17 -6.25
N THR A 3 -17.30 16.69 -6.96
CA THR A 3 -16.52 15.60 -6.46
C THR A 3 -15.47 16.15 -5.52
N THR A 4 -15.21 15.41 -4.45
CA THR A 4 -14.17 15.74 -3.51
C THR A 4 -12.88 14.99 -3.82
N SER A 5 -12.92 14.16 -4.85
CA SER A 5 -11.78 13.32 -5.20
C SER A 5 -10.72 14.13 -5.93
N THR A 6 -9.50 14.10 -5.43
CA THR A 6 -8.37 14.78 -6.06
C THR A 6 -7.88 14.02 -7.28
N CYS A 7 -7.93 12.70 -7.21
CA CYS A 7 -7.42 11.81 -8.26
C CYS A 7 -8.46 10.82 -8.69
N GLU A 8 -8.40 10.43 -9.94
CA GLU A 8 -9.25 9.37 -10.46
C GLU A 8 -8.64 8.00 -10.16
N ILE A 9 -9.52 7.04 -9.93
CA ILE A 9 -9.11 5.64 -9.78
C ILE A 9 -9.69 4.90 -10.97
N ASP A 10 -8.81 4.31 -11.78
CA ASP A 10 -9.23 3.56 -12.95
C ASP A 10 -10.08 2.36 -12.51
N PRO A 11 -11.28 2.16 -13.09
CA PRO A 11 -12.09 0.99 -12.75
C PRO A 11 -11.37 -0.35 -12.97
N THR A 12 -10.51 -0.41 -13.97
CA THR A 12 -9.69 -1.62 -14.19
C THR A 12 -8.75 -1.88 -13.02
N LEU A 13 -8.20 -0.81 -12.46
CA LEU A 13 -7.33 -0.92 -11.29
C LEU A 13 -8.11 -1.41 -10.08
N VAL A 14 -9.30 -0.88 -9.87
CA VAL A 14 -10.15 -1.33 -8.75
C VAL A 14 -10.41 -2.82 -8.86
N GLU A 15 -10.70 -3.30 -10.07
CA GLU A 15 -10.94 -4.72 -10.32
C GLU A 15 -9.71 -5.56 -9.99
N LYS A 16 -8.53 -5.10 -10.41
CA LYS A 16 -7.27 -5.79 -10.12
C LYS A 16 -7.01 -5.84 -8.62
N LEU A 17 -7.31 -4.77 -7.90
CA LEU A 17 -7.14 -4.74 -6.46
C LEU A 17 -8.08 -5.71 -5.74
N LYS A 18 -9.31 -5.83 -6.23
CA LYS A 18 -10.24 -6.80 -5.70
C LYS A 18 -9.76 -8.23 -5.93
N GLN A 19 -9.23 -8.50 -7.12
CA GLN A 19 -8.66 -9.81 -7.42
C GLN A 19 -7.46 -10.10 -6.53
N PHE A 20 -6.61 -9.12 -6.32
CA PHE A 20 -5.46 -9.25 -5.43
C PHE A 20 -5.90 -9.64 -4.02
N ARG A 21 -6.95 -9.01 -3.54
CA ARG A 21 -7.49 -9.25 -2.19
C ARG A 21 -7.91 -10.71 -1.99
N PHE A 22 -8.48 -11.33 -3.02
CA PHE A 22 -8.99 -12.69 -2.92
C PHE A 22 -8.03 -13.75 -3.45
N GLN A 23 -6.90 -13.32 -4.00
CA GLN A 23 -5.92 -14.25 -4.54
C GLN A 23 -5.15 -14.92 -3.41
N LYS A 24 -4.91 -16.21 -3.56
CA LYS A 24 -4.11 -16.96 -2.59
C LYS A 24 -2.65 -16.93 -3.04
N PHE A 25 -1.81 -16.46 -2.16
CA PHE A 25 -0.38 -16.45 -2.39
C PHE A 25 0.26 -17.61 -1.63
N SER A 26 1.34 -18.15 -2.18
CA SER A 26 1.82 -19.45 -1.72
C SER A 26 2.41 -19.46 -0.32
N SER A 27 3.16 -18.47 0.10
CA SER A 27 3.77 -18.56 1.42
C SER A 27 4.54 -17.32 1.86
N LYS A 28 4.37 -16.20 1.20
CA LYS A 28 5.14 -14.99 1.54
C LYS A 28 4.29 -13.75 1.36
N ASN A 29 4.84 -12.62 1.75
CA ASN A 29 4.18 -11.34 1.54
C ASN A 29 3.99 -11.08 0.06
N ALA A 30 2.85 -10.52 -0.28
CA ALA A 30 2.59 -10.04 -1.64
C ALA A 30 2.25 -8.57 -1.56
N ALA A 31 2.70 -7.79 -2.53
CA ALA A 31 2.52 -6.35 -2.49
C ALA A 31 2.05 -5.81 -3.84
N PHE A 32 1.10 -4.88 -3.78
CA PHE A 32 0.59 -4.18 -4.95
C PHE A 32 0.92 -2.70 -4.76
N VAL A 33 1.87 -2.17 -5.55
CA VAL A 33 2.36 -0.80 -5.40
C VAL A 33 1.65 0.12 -6.36
N LEU A 34 1.13 1.22 -5.84
CA LEU A 34 0.37 2.20 -6.59
C LEU A 34 1.05 3.56 -6.53
N LYS A 35 0.92 4.32 -7.61
CA LYS A 35 1.42 5.68 -7.68
C LYS A 35 0.36 6.60 -8.27
N ILE A 36 0.53 7.90 -8.10
CA ILE A 36 -0.31 8.91 -8.74
C ILE A 36 0.48 9.54 -9.88
N ASP A 37 -0.11 9.52 -11.08
CA ASP A 37 0.46 10.25 -12.21
C ASP A 37 0.13 11.73 -12.05
N LYS A 38 1.14 12.56 -11.89
CA LYS A 38 0.95 14.00 -11.65
C LYS A 38 0.31 14.74 -12.82
N LYS A 39 0.49 14.24 -14.03
CA LYS A 39 -0.05 14.89 -15.22
C LYS A 39 -1.53 14.61 -15.40
N THR A 40 -1.93 13.37 -15.21
CA THR A 40 -3.31 12.95 -15.44
C THR A 40 -4.13 12.91 -14.14
N LEU A 41 -3.47 12.98 -13.00
CA LEU A 41 -4.06 12.83 -11.67
C LEU A 41 -4.82 11.52 -11.53
N LYS A 42 -4.25 10.46 -12.06
CA LYS A 42 -4.80 9.11 -11.95
C LYS A 42 -3.93 8.25 -11.07
N ILE A 43 -4.59 7.42 -10.26
CA ILE A 43 -3.90 6.43 -9.46
C ILE A 43 -3.67 5.21 -10.35
N GLU A 44 -2.42 4.79 -10.46
CA GLU A 44 -2.01 3.74 -11.37
C GLU A 44 -1.24 2.64 -10.66
N GLU A 45 -1.28 1.46 -11.24
CA GLU A 45 -0.45 0.35 -10.80
C GLU A 45 1.00 0.65 -11.19
N GLU A 46 1.92 0.56 -10.24
CA GLU A 46 3.34 0.66 -10.55
C GLU A 46 3.96 -0.72 -10.68
N GLU A 47 3.72 -1.59 -9.69
CA GLU A 47 4.29 -2.92 -9.71
C GLU A 47 3.53 -3.85 -8.77
N VAL A 48 3.54 -5.15 -9.09
CA VAL A 48 2.94 -6.17 -8.24
C VAL A 48 4.01 -7.21 -7.95
N PHE A 49 4.16 -7.54 -6.67
CA PHE A 49 5.10 -8.56 -6.23
C PHE A 49 4.32 -9.74 -5.65
N ASP A 50 4.50 -10.93 -6.24
CA ASP A 50 3.84 -12.14 -5.76
C ASP A 50 4.47 -12.69 -4.49
N SER A 51 5.75 -12.40 -4.28
CA SER A 51 6.49 -12.90 -3.15
C SER A 51 7.66 -11.97 -2.90
N ILE A 52 7.63 -11.25 -1.79
CA ILE A 52 8.69 -10.28 -1.50
C ILE A 52 8.83 -10.12 0.02
N SER A 53 10.07 -10.01 0.50
CA SER A 53 10.32 -9.68 1.89
C SER A 53 10.12 -8.18 2.09
N LEU A 54 9.90 -7.75 3.33
CA LEU A 54 9.76 -6.33 3.61
C LEU A 54 11.06 -5.59 3.30
N GLU A 55 12.19 -6.21 3.55
CA GLU A 55 13.49 -5.61 3.23
C GLU A 55 13.62 -5.32 1.74
N ASP A 56 13.27 -6.29 0.91
CA ASP A 56 13.33 -6.13 -0.54
C ASP A 56 12.29 -5.12 -1.02
N LEU A 57 11.10 -5.13 -0.41
CA LEU A 57 10.05 -4.17 -0.77
C LEU A 57 10.53 -2.74 -0.52
N VAL A 58 11.15 -2.48 0.62
CA VAL A 58 11.66 -1.15 0.95
C VAL A 58 12.68 -0.70 -0.10
N GLU A 59 13.53 -1.61 -0.56
CA GLU A 59 14.51 -1.28 -1.59
C GLU A 59 13.88 -0.92 -2.92
N GLU A 60 12.70 -1.47 -3.21
CA GLU A 60 11.99 -1.16 -4.45
C GLU A 60 11.21 0.15 -4.39
N LEU A 61 11.04 0.70 -3.20
CA LEU A 61 10.26 1.93 -3.04
C LEU A 61 11.14 3.18 -3.20
N PRO A 62 10.58 4.26 -3.77
CA PRO A 62 11.36 5.48 -3.97
C PRO A 62 11.67 6.17 -2.64
N GLU A 63 12.85 6.77 -2.57
CA GLU A 63 13.31 7.44 -1.35
C GLU A 63 12.63 8.77 -1.10
N ASN A 64 12.22 9.47 -2.15
CA ASN A 64 11.74 10.85 -2.06
C ASN A 64 10.32 11.05 -2.55
N THR A 65 9.60 9.98 -2.85
CA THR A 65 8.27 10.09 -3.45
C THR A 65 7.30 9.18 -2.73
N PRO A 66 6.09 9.64 -2.43
CA PRO A 66 5.09 8.76 -1.78
C PRO A 66 4.62 7.65 -2.70
N ARG A 67 4.08 6.61 -2.09
CA ARG A 67 3.42 5.50 -2.78
C ARG A 67 2.34 4.94 -1.89
N TYR A 68 1.38 4.23 -2.50
CA TYR A 68 0.43 3.41 -1.75
C TYR A 68 0.80 1.95 -1.98
N ILE A 69 0.73 1.14 -0.92
CA ILE A 69 1.03 -0.28 -1.03
C ILE A 69 -0.10 -1.07 -0.39
N ILE A 70 -0.67 -1.99 -1.16
CA ILE A 70 -1.64 -2.94 -0.63
C ILE A 70 -0.85 -4.20 -0.37
N LEU A 71 -0.66 -4.52 0.89
CA LEU A 71 0.22 -5.61 1.30
C LEU A 71 -0.59 -6.76 1.88
N SER A 72 -0.42 -7.95 1.30
CA SER A 72 -0.89 -9.18 1.90
C SER A 72 0.26 -9.70 2.74
N TYR A 73 0.17 -9.49 4.05
CA TYR A 73 1.29 -9.75 4.96
C TYR A 73 1.19 -11.14 5.57
N GLU A 74 2.29 -11.88 5.50
CA GLU A 74 2.37 -13.19 6.13
C GLU A 74 2.58 -13.02 7.63
N LEU A 75 1.51 -13.21 8.39
CA LEU A 75 1.56 -13.06 9.85
C LEU A 75 1.57 -14.45 10.51
N LYS A 76 2.68 -14.74 11.16
CA LYS A 76 2.84 -16.01 11.86
C LYS A 76 2.51 -15.86 13.33
N HIS A 77 1.69 -16.75 13.83
CA HIS A 77 1.29 -16.76 15.23
C HIS A 77 2.12 -17.76 16.02
N SER A 78 2.24 -17.52 17.32
CA SER A 78 3.05 -18.37 18.21
C SER A 78 2.53 -19.79 18.29
N ASP A 79 1.24 -20.01 17.99
CA ASP A 79 0.64 -21.36 18.03
C ASP A 79 0.83 -22.13 16.71
N GLY A 80 1.59 -21.58 15.78
CA GLY A 80 1.88 -22.23 14.51
C GLY A 80 0.97 -21.85 13.37
N ARG A 81 -0.09 -21.10 13.64
CA ARG A 81 -1.00 -20.66 12.57
C ARG A 81 -0.38 -19.50 11.79
N THR A 82 -0.78 -19.39 10.54
CA THR A 82 -0.35 -18.27 9.67
C THR A 82 -1.60 -17.73 9.01
N ASN A 83 -1.73 -16.40 9.02
CA ASN A 83 -2.77 -15.77 8.24
C ASN A 83 -2.18 -14.59 7.46
N TYR A 84 -2.96 -14.06 6.53
CA TYR A 84 -2.49 -13.05 5.58
C TYR A 84 -3.40 -11.82 5.61
N PRO A 85 -3.31 -11.00 6.66
CA PRO A 85 -4.12 -9.78 6.71
C PRO A 85 -3.73 -8.84 5.59
N LEU A 86 -4.72 -8.12 5.07
CA LEU A 86 -4.51 -7.15 4.02
C LEU A 86 -4.31 -5.79 4.66
N LEU A 87 -3.21 -5.13 4.31
CA LEU A 87 -2.81 -3.86 4.90
C LEU A 87 -2.72 -2.78 3.83
N PHE A 88 -3.15 -1.57 4.19
CA PHE A 88 -2.97 -0.40 3.34
C PHE A 88 -1.80 0.39 3.92
N ILE A 89 -0.71 0.48 3.18
CA ILE A 89 0.47 1.21 3.64
C ILE A 89 0.64 2.47 2.80
N TYR A 90 0.65 3.61 3.47
CA TYR A 90 0.98 4.86 2.84
C TYR A 90 2.46 5.14 3.07
N TRP A 91 3.23 4.95 2.02
CA TRP A 91 4.66 5.22 2.01
C TRP A 91 4.84 6.71 1.83
N SER A 92 5.26 7.40 2.88
CA SER A 92 5.30 8.86 2.94
C SER A 92 6.66 9.33 3.42
N PRO A 93 7.71 9.24 2.57
CA PRO A 93 9.07 9.60 2.99
C PRO A 93 9.14 11.05 3.44
N SER A 94 9.84 11.29 4.54
CA SER A 94 9.97 12.64 5.08
C SER A 94 10.66 13.61 4.14
N THR A 95 11.42 13.08 3.18
CA THR A 95 12.14 13.89 2.20
C THR A 95 11.30 14.24 0.97
N ALA A 96 10.09 13.71 0.85
CA ALA A 96 9.22 14.02 -0.28
C ALA A 96 8.79 15.48 -0.26
N LYS A 97 8.55 16.04 -1.45
CA LYS A 97 8.09 17.43 -1.56
C LYS A 97 6.71 17.59 -0.94
N ALA A 98 6.48 18.75 -0.33
CA ALA A 98 5.21 19.02 0.36
C ALA A 98 4.02 18.88 -0.58
N GLU A 99 4.13 19.31 -1.82
CA GLU A 99 3.02 19.21 -2.78
C GLU A 99 2.66 17.75 -3.09
N LEU A 100 3.65 16.85 -3.10
CA LEU A 100 3.40 15.44 -3.30
C LEU A 100 2.71 14.84 -2.09
N HIS A 101 3.13 15.21 -0.88
CA HIS A 101 2.47 14.77 0.34
C HIS A 101 0.99 15.18 0.33
N MET A 102 0.72 16.41 -0.04
CA MET A 102 -0.65 16.91 -0.08
C MET A 102 -1.50 16.14 -1.09
N LEU A 103 -0.93 15.89 -2.27
CA LEU A 103 -1.64 15.17 -3.32
C LEU A 103 -1.98 13.75 -2.89
N TYR A 104 -1.00 13.01 -2.38
CA TYR A 104 -1.22 11.63 -1.96
C TYR A 104 -2.13 11.55 -0.73
N THR A 105 -1.99 12.47 0.20
CA THR A 105 -2.83 12.48 1.39
C THR A 105 -4.28 12.77 1.03
N SER A 106 -4.52 13.67 0.08
CA SER A 106 -5.88 14.03 -0.30
C SER A 106 -6.61 12.89 -1.02
N ALA A 107 -5.88 12.04 -1.74
CA ALA A 107 -6.48 10.94 -2.48
C ALA A 107 -6.58 9.64 -1.67
N LYS A 108 -5.86 9.57 -0.56
CA LYS A 108 -5.75 8.35 0.23
C LYS A 108 -7.10 7.81 0.70
N GLY A 109 -7.95 8.69 1.22
CA GLY A 109 -9.23 8.28 1.77
C GLY A 109 -10.15 7.66 0.74
N ASP A 110 -10.20 8.26 -0.45
CA ASP A 110 -11.03 7.74 -1.54
C ASP A 110 -10.54 6.38 -2.01
N LEU A 111 -9.23 6.23 -2.14
CA LEU A 111 -8.65 4.96 -2.54
C LEU A 111 -8.95 3.87 -1.51
N GLN A 112 -8.78 4.19 -0.23
CA GLN A 112 -9.01 3.24 0.84
C GLN A 112 -10.47 2.78 0.87
N LYS A 113 -11.40 3.68 0.62
CA LYS A 113 -12.82 3.33 0.54
C LYS A 113 -13.11 2.41 -0.63
N GLU A 114 -12.51 2.70 -1.79
CA GLU A 114 -12.76 1.92 -2.99
C GLU A 114 -12.30 0.47 -2.84
N ILE A 115 -11.17 0.26 -2.19
CA ILE A 115 -10.62 -1.08 -2.05
C ILE A 115 -11.02 -1.75 -0.74
N ASP A 116 -11.70 -1.02 0.15
CA ASP A 116 -12.26 -1.54 1.40
C ASP A 116 -11.23 -2.25 2.26
N VAL A 117 -10.09 -1.60 2.50
CA VAL A 117 -9.05 -2.09 3.38
C VAL A 117 -9.03 -1.26 4.64
N MET A 118 -9.30 -1.89 5.77
CA MET A 118 -9.53 -1.19 7.04
C MET A 118 -8.25 -0.84 7.79
N ARG A 119 -7.23 -1.68 7.67
CA ARG A 119 -6.00 -1.47 8.42
C ARG A 119 -5.03 -0.62 7.61
N ASP A 120 -4.73 0.58 8.09
CA ASP A 120 -3.81 1.46 7.39
C ASP A 120 -2.65 1.87 8.28
N PHE A 121 -1.51 2.08 7.64
CA PHE A 121 -0.28 2.49 8.30
C PHE A 121 0.38 3.58 7.48
N GLU A 122 0.92 4.58 8.15
CA GLU A 122 1.72 5.60 7.48
C GLU A 122 3.19 5.34 7.84
N ILE A 123 4.02 5.15 6.82
CA ILE A 123 5.44 4.85 7.00
C ILE A 123 6.25 6.01 6.44
N ARG A 124 6.95 6.73 7.30
CA ARG A 124 7.76 7.88 6.90
C ARG A 124 9.25 7.55 6.78
N GLU A 125 9.69 6.55 7.51
CA GLU A 125 11.10 6.15 7.52
C GLU A 125 11.20 4.71 7.04
N PRO A 126 12.17 4.39 6.16
CA PRO A 126 12.28 3.03 5.64
C PRO A 126 12.43 1.97 6.72
N GLU A 127 13.14 2.29 7.78
CA GLU A 127 13.40 1.35 8.88
C GLU A 127 12.14 0.96 9.62
N THR A 128 11.10 1.78 9.56
CA THR A 128 9.85 1.51 10.26
C THR A 128 9.08 0.37 9.60
N LEU A 129 9.22 0.19 8.29
CA LEU A 129 8.55 -0.89 7.59
C LEU A 129 9.32 -2.19 7.81
N SER A 130 9.00 -2.88 8.88
CA SER A 130 9.70 -4.08 9.31
C SER A 130 8.72 -5.09 9.87
N ASP A 131 9.16 -6.35 9.93
CA ASP A 131 8.36 -7.42 10.52
C ASP A 131 8.05 -7.14 11.99
N GLU A 132 9.02 -6.62 12.72
CA GLU A 132 8.82 -6.28 14.13
C GLU A 132 7.69 -5.27 14.30
N TYR A 133 7.73 -4.21 13.51
CA TYR A 133 6.73 -3.15 13.59
C TYR A 133 5.34 -3.67 13.24
N LEU A 134 5.21 -4.33 12.09
CA LEU A 134 3.91 -4.84 11.65
C LEU A 134 3.35 -5.87 12.62
N THR A 135 4.19 -6.78 13.09
CA THR A 135 3.75 -7.78 14.05
C THR A 135 3.25 -7.12 15.33
N SER A 136 3.94 -6.10 15.82
CA SER A 136 3.54 -5.41 17.04
C SER A 136 2.20 -4.69 16.87
N GLN A 137 1.91 -4.18 15.69
CA GLN A 137 0.66 -3.47 15.41
C GLN A 137 -0.52 -4.42 15.18
N LEU A 138 -0.25 -5.64 14.73
CA LEU A 138 -1.29 -6.60 14.37
C LEU A 138 -1.63 -7.58 15.48
N LYS A 139 -0.82 -7.66 16.52
CA LYS A 139 -1.06 -8.57 17.65
C LYS A 139 -1.55 -7.87 18.94
#